data_e50b838b37b5077798119344bd3b8533
#
_entry.id   e50b838b37b5077798119344bd3b8533
#
_cell.length_a   1.000
_cell.length_b   1.000
_cell.length_c   1.000
_cell.angle_alpha   90.00
_cell.angle_beta   90.00
_cell.angle_gamma   90.00
#
_symmetry.space_group_name_H-M   'P 1'
#
loop_
_entity.id
_entity.type
_entity.pdbx_description
1 polymer ?
#
loop_
_entity_poly.entity_id
_entity_poly.type
_entity_poly.pdbx_seq_one_letter_code
_entity_poly.pdbx_strand_id
1 'polypeptide(L)'
;KITDIKQRDMFESTRVTDFILEKDPLFARVNLDPAEYALYDKVYEKMHVEAPVPDLVIYLQANPERLLERIGKRGIDAEQSIDRSYLEQLNEVYSEFFLYYDAAPLLIVNANDIDLAESDRDYEQLVDYMLNIKKGRHYFNPTFFS
;
A
#
# COMPACT_ATOMS: atom_id res chain seq x y z
N LYS A 1 -9.02 4.23 -14.49
CA LYS A 1 -8.74 4.53 -13.08
C LYS A 1 -7.87 5.77 -12.91
N ILE A 2 -6.76 5.85 -13.63
CA ILE A 2 -5.90 7.05 -13.62
C ILE A 2 -6.63 8.25 -14.21
N THR A 3 -7.38 8.05 -15.28
CA THR A 3 -8.19 9.10 -15.90
C THR A 3 -9.22 9.64 -14.92
N ASP A 4 -9.89 8.75 -14.15
CA ASP A 4 -10.86 9.16 -13.13
C ASP A 4 -10.21 10.02 -12.05
N ILE A 5 -9.00 9.67 -11.61
CA ILE A 5 -8.26 10.46 -10.63
C ILE A 5 -8.02 11.88 -11.15
N LYS A 6 -7.55 12.02 -12.39
CA LYS A 6 -7.29 13.32 -12.99
C LYS A 6 -8.54 14.17 -13.15
N GLN A 7 -9.65 13.55 -13.59
CA GLN A 7 -10.89 14.29 -13.82
C GLN A 7 -11.56 14.75 -12.55
N ARG A 8 -11.50 13.94 -11.49
CA ARG A 8 -12.18 14.27 -10.22
C ARG A 8 -11.42 15.28 -9.37
N ASP A 9 -10.10 15.35 -9.51
CA ASP A 9 -9.27 16.28 -8.73
C ASP A 9 -9.68 17.74 -8.90
N MET A 10 -10.36 18.08 -10.00
CA MET A 10 -10.86 19.43 -10.24
C MET A 10 -12.02 19.81 -9.31
N PHE A 11 -12.74 18.82 -8.76
CA PHE A 11 -14.00 19.06 -8.04
C PHE A 11 -13.99 18.55 -6.60
N GLU A 12 -12.96 17.80 -6.22
CA GLU A 12 -12.87 17.21 -4.89
C GLU A 12 -11.70 17.82 -4.12
N SER A 13 -11.93 18.18 -2.85
CA SER A 13 -10.89 18.74 -1.98
C SER A 13 -9.93 17.65 -1.47
N THR A 14 -10.39 16.41 -1.35
CA THR A 14 -9.60 15.27 -0.87
C THR A 14 -9.96 14.02 -1.66
N ARG A 15 -8.93 13.25 -2.01
CA ARG A 15 -9.12 12.01 -2.73
C ARG A 15 -8.22 10.92 -2.17
N VAL A 16 -8.83 9.76 -1.91
CA VAL A 16 -8.12 8.58 -1.41
C VAL A 16 -8.17 7.49 -2.46
N THR A 17 -7.00 6.89 -2.76
CA THR A 17 -6.91 5.71 -3.64
C THR A 17 -6.29 4.56 -2.86
N ASP A 18 -6.60 3.33 -3.27
CA ASP A 18 -6.15 2.13 -2.54
C ASP A 18 -4.81 1.58 -3.02
N PHE A 19 -4.14 2.26 -3.96
CA PHE A 19 -2.81 1.88 -4.39
C PHE A 19 -2.10 3.03 -5.11
N ILE A 20 -0.78 2.92 -5.25
CA ILE A 20 0.04 3.80 -6.08
C ILE A 20 0.43 3.06 -7.36
N LEU A 21 0.82 3.81 -8.39
CA LEU A 21 1.15 3.23 -9.69
C LEU A 21 2.31 2.23 -9.60
N GLU A 22 3.28 2.49 -8.76
CA GLU A 22 4.46 1.65 -8.54
C GLU A 22 4.13 0.28 -7.97
N LYS A 23 2.92 0.09 -7.43
CA LYS A 23 2.46 -1.21 -6.93
C LYS A 23 2.40 -2.26 -8.04
N ASP A 24 2.05 -1.85 -9.24
CA ASP A 24 1.89 -2.76 -10.37
C ASP A 24 3.18 -3.53 -10.71
N PRO A 25 4.35 -2.86 -10.92
CA PRO A 25 5.60 -3.59 -11.12
C PRO A 25 6.03 -4.43 -9.92
N LEU A 26 5.68 -4.06 -8.69
CA LEU A 26 6.00 -4.86 -7.53
C LEU A 26 5.25 -6.20 -7.55
N PHE A 27 3.97 -6.18 -7.88
CA PHE A 27 3.19 -7.40 -8.05
C PHE A 27 3.72 -8.26 -9.20
N ALA A 28 4.12 -7.64 -10.31
CA ALA A 28 4.67 -8.35 -11.45
C ALA A 28 5.95 -9.11 -11.07
N ARG A 29 6.83 -8.51 -10.27
CA ARG A 29 8.06 -9.16 -9.81
C ARG A 29 7.79 -10.45 -9.03
N VAL A 30 6.72 -10.46 -8.24
CA VAL A 30 6.39 -11.60 -7.38
C VAL A 30 5.63 -12.68 -8.15
N ASN A 31 4.77 -12.30 -9.10
CA ASN A 31 3.83 -13.21 -9.75
C ASN A 31 4.26 -13.75 -11.10
N LEU A 32 5.19 -13.08 -11.77
CA LEU A 32 5.65 -13.47 -13.10
C LEU A 32 6.97 -14.22 -13.03
N ASP A 33 7.17 -15.19 -13.94
CA ASP A 33 8.48 -15.81 -14.08
C ASP A 33 9.48 -14.82 -14.74
N PRO A 34 10.78 -15.11 -14.74
CA PRO A 34 11.77 -14.16 -15.29
C PRO A 34 11.52 -13.74 -16.74
N ALA A 35 11.05 -14.65 -17.60
CA ALA A 35 10.76 -14.34 -19.00
C ALA A 35 9.53 -13.46 -19.13
N GLU A 36 8.47 -13.77 -18.38
CA GLU A 36 7.25 -12.98 -18.33
C GLU A 36 7.52 -11.58 -17.77
N TYR A 37 8.32 -11.50 -16.70
CA TYR A 37 8.68 -10.23 -16.10
C TYR A 37 9.47 -9.34 -17.05
N ALA A 38 10.42 -9.93 -17.80
CA ALA A 38 11.20 -9.18 -18.78
C ALA A 38 10.31 -8.58 -19.87
N LEU A 39 9.31 -9.33 -20.34
CA LEU A 39 8.33 -8.82 -21.30
C LEU A 39 7.47 -7.72 -20.69
N TYR A 40 6.98 -7.93 -19.48
CA TYR A 40 6.19 -6.94 -18.73
C TYR A 40 6.95 -5.62 -18.58
N ASP A 41 8.22 -5.70 -18.18
CA ASP A 41 9.07 -4.54 -17.95
C ASP A 41 9.24 -3.71 -19.22
N LYS A 42 9.44 -4.36 -20.36
CA LYS A 42 9.54 -3.67 -21.66
C LYS A 42 8.25 -2.95 -22.03
N VAL A 43 7.11 -3.59 -21.79
CA VAL A 43 5.81 -2.96 -22.07
C VAL A 43 5.57 -1.80 -21.13
N TYR A 44 5.88 -1.98 -19.85
CA TYR A 44 5.70 -0.95 -18.83
C TYR A 44 6.53 0.32 -19.12
N GLU A 45 7.79 0.14 -19.54
CA GLU A 45 8.67 1.27 -19.89
C GLU A 45 8.12 2.09 -21.06
N LYS A 46 7.41 1.44 -21.99
CA LYS A 46 6.84 2.13 -23.16
C LYS A 46 5.50 2.79 -22.87
N MET A 47 4.87 2.44 -21.76
CA MET A 47 3.61 3.03 -21.35
C MET A 47 3.88 4.32 -20.59
N HIS A 48 3.76 5.46 -21.28
CA HIS A 48 3.87 6.76 -20.62
C HIS A 48 2.57 7.04 -19.87
N VAL A 49 2.50 6.56 -18.64
CA VAL A 49 1.34 6.80 -17.79
C VAL A 49 1.67 7.97 -16.85
N GLU A 50 0.92 9.05 -16.99
CA GLU A 50 1.01 10.19 -16.09
C GLU A 50 -0.04 10.03 -14.98
N ALA A 51 0.43 9.83 -13.77
CA ALA A 51 -0.41 9.82 -12.58
C ALA A 51 -0.07 11.03 -11.71
N PRO A 52 -1.07 11.64 -11.05
CA PRO A 52 -0.76 12.72 -10.10
C PRO A 52 0.16 12.21 -8.99
N VAL A 53 1.10 13.06 -8.56
CA VAL A 53 1.95 12.74 -7.42
C VAL A 53 1.08 12.81 -6.16
N PRO A 54 1.05 11.77 -5.32
CA PRO A 54 0.26 11.80 -4.08
C PRO A 54 0.81 12.86 -3.12
N ASP A 55 -0.08 13.44 -2.33
CA ASP A 55 0.31 14.33 -1.22
C ASP A 55 0.80 13.55 -0.02
N LEU A 56 0.33 12.32 0.13
CA LEU A 56 0.75 11.40 1.19
C LEU A 56 0.49 9.97 0.74
N VAL A 57 1.49 9.12 0.95
CA VAL A 57 1.35 7.67 0.75
C VAL A 57 1.36 6.99 2.11
N ILE A 58 0.41 6.09 2.33
CA ILE A 58 0.31 5.32 3.56
C ILE A 58 0.58 3.85 3.24
N TYR A 59 1.59 3.28 3.89
CA TYR A 59 1.91 1.87 3.78
C TYR A 59 1.47 1.15 5.07
N LEU A 60 0.42 0.32 4.94
CA LEU A 60 -0.05 -0.50 6.06
C LEU A 60 0.76 -1.78 6.10
N GLN A 61 1.65 -1.88 7.06
CA GLN A 61 2.57 -3.01 7.18
C GLN A 61 2.09 -4.00 8.25
N ALA A 62 1.98 -5.26 7.89
CA ALA A 62 1.62 -6.34 8.81
C ALA A 62 2.43 -7.59 8.48
N ASN A 63 2.70 -8.42 9.50
CA ASN A 63 3.42 -9.65 9.28
C ASN A 63 2.53 -10.72 8.59
N PRO A 64 3.13 -11.76 7.97
CA PRO A 64 2.36 -12.78 7.25
C PRO A 64 1.32 -13.50 8.10
N GLU A 65 1.62 -13.77 9.36
CA GLU A 65 0.68 -14.45 10.27
C GLU A 65 -0.59 -13.63 10.46
N ARG A 66 -0.44 -12.34 10.70
CA ARG A 66 -1.58 -11.44 10.89
C ARG A 66 -2.39 -11.28 9.61
N LEU A 67 -1.70 -11.22 8.47
CA LEU A 67 -2.38 -11.14 7.17
C LEU A 67 -3.19 -12.40 6.89
N LEU A 68 -2.64 -13.58 7.19
CA LEU A 68 -3.37 -14.84 7.03
C LEU A 68 -4.61 -14.92 7.93
N GLU A 69 -4.51 -14.46 9.16
CA GLU A 69 -5.68 -14.37 10.05
C GLU A 69 -6.79 -13.51 9.46
N ARG A 70 -6.42 -12.35 8.93
CA ARG A 70 -7.38 -11.42 8.35
C ARG A 70 -8.00 -11.97 7.08
N ILE A 71 -7.21 -12.64 6.24
CA ILE A 71 -7.70 -13.30 5.03
C ILE A 71 -8.70 -14.38 5.39
N GLY A 72 -8.38 -15.24 6.37
CA GLY A 72 -9.28 -16.28 6.82
C GLY A 72 -10.59 -15.73 7.39
N LYS A 73 -10.48 -14.68 8.21
CA LYS A 73 -11.65 -14.04 8.83
C LYS A 73 -12.55 -13.37 7.79
N ARG A 74 -11.95 -12.79 6.75
CA ARG A 74 -12.70 -12.13 5.68
C ARG A 74 -13.45 -13.13 4.80
N GLY A 75 -12.93 -14.35 4.63
CA GLY A 75 -13.62 -15.45 3.97
C GLY A 75 -13.85 -15.32 2.47
N ILE A 76 -13.04 -14.54 1.76
CA ILE A 76 -13.13 -14.41 0.30
C ILE A 76 -12.49 -15.64 -0.35
N ASP A 77 -13.24 -16.41 -1.13
CA ASP A 77 -12.80 -17.68 -1.71
C ASP A 77 -11.51 -17.54 -2.53
N ALA A 78 -11.41 -16.52 -3.37
CA ALA A 78 -10.24 -16.29 -4.21
C ALA A 78 -8.97 -16.06 -3.39
N GLU A 79 -9.09 -15.56 -2.16
CA GLU A 79 -7.96 -15.30 -1.28
C GLU A 79 -7.53 -16.49 -0.45
N GLN A 80 -8.37 -17.52 -0.31
CA GLN A 80 -8.06 -18.67 0.54
C GLN A 80 -6.91 -19.53 0.00
N SER A 81 -6.53 -19.34 -1.26
CA SER A 81 -5.37 -20.01 -1.86
C SER A 81 -4.05 -19.28 -1.61
N ILE A 82 -4.09 -18.08 -1.03
CA ILE A 82 -2.89 -17.31 -0.70
C ILE A 82 -2.19 -17.98 0.47
N ASP A 83 -0.90 -18.27 0.32
CA ASP A 83 -0.11 -18.91 1.38
C ASP A 83 0.88 -17.94 2.02
N ARG A 84 1.50 -18.43 3.12
CA ARG A 84 2.47 -17.65 3.88
C ARG A 84 3.69 -17.24 3.04
N SER A 85 4.20 -18.16 2.21
CA SER A 85 5.39 -17.91 1.39
C SER A 85 5.15 -16.75 0.43
N TYR A 86 3.98 -16.69 -0.19
CA TYR A 86 3.59 -15.59 -1.07
C TYR A 86 3.57 -14.25 -0.33
N LEU A 87 2.97 -14.23 0.86
CA LEU A 87 2.91 -13.02 1.67
C LEU A 87 4.28 -12.56 2.16
N GLU A 88 5.17 -13.50 2.47
CA GLU A 88 6.56 -13.17 2.82
C GLU A 88 7.28 -12.50 1.66
N GLN A 89 7.11 -13.02 0.44
CA GLN A 89 7.71 -12.44 -0.76
C GLN A 89 7.18 -11.02 -1.02
N LEU A 90 5.87 -10.83 -0.91
CA LEU A 90 5.27 -9.51 -1.05
C LEU A 90 5.81 -8.53 -0.01
N ASN A 91 5.89 -8.96 1.25
CA ASN A 91 6.41 -8.11 2.32
C ASN A 91 7.86 -7.68 2.06
N GLU A 92 8.70 -8.59 1.58
CA GLU A 92 10.08 -8.26 1.24
C GLU A 92 10.16 -7.22 0.13
N VAL A 93 9.39 -7.43 -0.94
CA VAL A 93 9.40 -6.53 -2.09
C VAL A 93 8.88 -5.15 -1.71
N TYR A 94 7.79 -5.08 -0.96
CA TYR A 94 7.24 -3.79 -0.52
C TYR A 94 8.13 -3.10 0.50
N SER A 95 8.71 -3.83 1.45
CA SER A 95 9.60 -3.25 2.45
C SER A 95 10.84 -2.65 1.80
N GLU A 96 11.43 -3.34 0.83
CA GLU A 96 12.56 -2.84 0.06
C GLU A 96 12.20 -1.59 -0.74
N PHE A 97 11.05 -1.63 -1.42
CA PHE A 97 10.58 -0.49 -2.21
C PHE A 97 10.39 0.75 -1.32
N PHE A 98 9.69 0.60 -0.22
CA PHE A 98 9.39 1.74 0.66
C PHE A 98 10.59 2.20 1.48
N LEU A 99 11.61 1.36 1.64
CA LEU A 99 12.87 1.77 2.28
C LEU A 99 13.52 2.93 1.53
N TYR A 100 13.42 2.92 0.21
CA TYR A 100 14.03 3.94 -0.65
C TYR A 100 13.02 4.90 -1.27
N TYR A 101 11.75 4.79 -0.91
CA TYR A 101 10.69 5.61 -1.49
C TYR A 101 10.79 7.04 -1.00
N ASP A 102 10.85 7.99 -1.94
CA ASP A 102 10.96 9.42 -1.64
C ASP A 102 10.13 10.32 -2.56
N ALA A 103 9.29 9.73 -3.43
CA ALA A 103 8.50 10.47 -4.41
C ALA A 103 7.39 11.31 -3.77
N ALA A 104 6.96 10.96 -2.55
CA ALA A 104 5.94 11.68 -1.80
C ALA A 104 6.19 11.47 -0.30
N PRO A 105 5.58 12.29 0.58
CA PRO A 105 5.58 11.99 2.01
C PRO A 105 5.04 10.60 2.26
N LEU A 106 5.67 9.86 3.15
CA LEU A 106 5.34 8.45 3.42
C LEU A 106 5.07 8.25 4.90
N LEU A 107 3.94 7.61 5.20
CA LEU A 107 3.60 7.16 6.54
C LEU A 107 3.57 5.63 6.55
N ILE A 108 4.48 5.02 7.30
CA ILE A 108 4.49 3.58 7.51
C ILE A 108 3.72 3.28 8.80
N VAL A 109 2.65 2.50 8.68
CA VAL A 109 1.78 2.16 9.80
C VAL A 109 2.01 0.72 10.20
N ASN A 110 2.36 0.47 11.45
CA ASN A 110 2.37 -0.88 11.99
C ASN A 110 0.93 -1.34 12.20
N ALA A 111 0.44 -2.16 11.28
CA ALA A 111 -0.95 -2.62 11.28
C ALA A 111 -1.12 -3.99 11.94
N ASN A 112 -0.11 -4.52 12.64
CA ASN A 112 -0.22 -5.80 13.33
C ASN A 112 -1.26 -5.75 14.45
N ASP A 113 -1.27 -4.66 15.21
CA ASP A 113 -2.08 -4.50 16.40
C ASP A 113 -3.19 -3.45 16.25
N ILE A 114 -3.40 -2.95 15.03
CA ILE A 114 -4.43 -1.98 14.72
C ILE A 114 -5.61 -2.66 14.03
N ASP A 115 -6.82 -2.29 14.44
CA ASP A 115 -8.05 -2.65 13.73
C ASP A 115 -8.75 -1.36 13.29
N LEU A 116 -8.39 -0.87 12.11
CA LEU A 116 -8.94 0.37 11.55
C LEU A 116 -10.42 0.21 11.15
N ALA A 117 -10.86 -1.01 10.88
CA ALA A 117 -12.22 -1.27 10.45
C ALA A 117 -13.21 -1.31 11.62
N GLU A 118 -12.77 -1.78 12.79
CA GLU A 118 -13.66 -2.01 13.94
C GLU A 118 -13.36 -1.11 15.14
N SER A 119 -12.17 -0.50 15.20
CA SER A 119 -11.79 0.38 16.31
C SER A 119 -11.81 1.85 15.89
N ASP A 120 -12.80 2.58 16.34
CA ASP A 120 -12.89 4.03 16.09
C ASP A 120 -11.69 4.76 16.67
N ARG A 121 -11.20 4.31 17.81
CA ARG A 121 -10.02 4.92 18.45
C ARG A 121 -8.77 4.81 17.58
N ASP A 122 -8.51 3.62 17.03
CA ASP A 122 -7.36 3.40 16.17
C ASP A 122 -7.45 4.26 14.91
N TYR A 123 -8.64 4.30 14.33
CA TYR A 123 -8.91 5.12 13.15
C TYR A 123 -8.68 6.61 13.43
N GLU A 124 -9.24 7.13 14.51
CA GLU A 124 -9.12 8.55 14.89
C GLU A 124 -7.66 8.92 15.16
N GLN A 125 -6.91 8.07 15.86
CA GLN A 125 -5.50 8.32 16.13
C GLN A 125 -4.68 8.39 14.85
N LEU A 126 -4.95 7.48 13.91
CA LEU A 126 -4.27 7.48 12.62
C LEU A 126 -4.58 8.75 11.82
N VAL A 127 -5.86 9.12 11.74
CA VAL A 127 -6.27 10.33 11.01
C VAL A 127 -5.63 11.58 11.61
N ASP A 128 -5.63 11.72 12.93
CA ASP A 128 -5.00 12.85 13.59
C ASP A 128 -3.51 12.92 13.29
N TYR A 129 -2.84 11.78 13.28
CA TYR A 129 -1.43 11.73 12.95
C TYR A 129 -1.17 12.13 11.51
N MET A 130 -1.98 11.63 10.58
CA MET A 130 -1.88 11.94 9.15
C MET A 130 -2.01 13.43 8.86
N LEU A 131 -2.94 14.09 9.52
CA LEU A 131 -3.22 15.51 9.26
C LEU A 131 -2.07 16.43 9.64
N ASN A 132 -1.13 15.94 10.43
CA ASN A 132 0.04 16.70 10.86
C ASN A 132 1.29 16.43 10.02
N ILE A 133 1.23 15.48 9.07
CA ILE A 133 2.36 15.15 8.21
C ILE A 133 2.40 16.12 7.04
N LYS A 134 3.56 16.77 6.83
CA LYS A 134 3.76 17.71 5.73
C LYS A 134 4.77 17.20 4.70
N LYS A 135 5.80 16.50 5.15
CA LYS A 135 6.85 15.97 4.29
C LYS A 135 7.66 14.90 5.00
N GLY A 136 8.41 14.12 4.24
CA GLY A 136 9.37 13.17 4.76
C GLY A 136 8.76 11.82 5.09
N ARG A 137 9.51 11.06 5.86
CA ARG A 137 9.16 9.69 6.25
C ARG A 137 8.72 9.66 7.70
N HIS A 138 7.59 9.01 7.95
CA HIS A 138 7.02 8.91 9.30
C HIS A 138 6.61 7.48 9.60
N TYR A 139 6.59 7.15 10.88
CA TYR A 139 6.18 5.83 11.37
C TYR A 139 5.08 6.00 12.40
N PHE A 140 4.02 5.22 12.27
CA PHE A 140 2.93 5.18 13.23
C PHE A 140 2.87 3.78 13.84
N ASN A 141 3.11 3.71 15.15
CA ASN A 141 3.03 2.47 15.91
C ASN A 141 2.09 2.68 17.10
N PRO A 142 0.89 2.10 17.07
CA PRO A 142 -0.13 2.39 18.07
C PRO A 142 0.26 1.92 19.48
N THR A 143 1.19 0.98 19.59
CA THR A 143 1.63 0.51 20.91
C THR A 143 2.34 1.58 21.73
N PHE A 144 2.84 2.63 21.08
CA PHE A 144 3.47 3.77 21.76
C PHE A 144 2.44 4.80 22.26
N PHE A 145 1.17 4.69 21.87
CA PHE A 145 0.14 5.66 22.18
C PHE A 145 -0.98 5.08 23.04
N SER A 146 -0.85 3.85 23.44
CA SER A 146 -1.86 3.15 24.26
C SER A 146 -1.74 3.48 25.74
#